data_95dc9c7d41624d93eca367f563cc7ad8
#
_entry.id   95dc9c7d41624d93eca367f563cc7ad8
#
_cell.length_a   1.000
_cell.length_b   1.000
_cell.length_c   1.000
_cell.angle_alpha   90.00
_cell.angle_beta   90.00
_cell.angle_gamma   90.00
#
_symmetry.space_group_name_H-M   'P 1'
#
loop_
_entity.id
_entity.type
_entity.pdbx_description
1 polymer ?
#
loop_
_entity_poly.entity_id
_entity_poly.type
_entity_poly.pdbx_seq_one_letter_code
_entity_poly.pdbx_strand_id
1 'polypeptide(L)'
;MVKIAVFASGSGTNFEAIVEACENGVINAKVDILICDRPGAYVIERAKNHNVDTFVLTPKQCKSKADYEEQILQVLQSRNISLICLAGYMRIITPIIFEPYKNRILNIHPALLPSFKGAHGIDDAFNFGVKVFGVTVHFIDLSIDGGTIVMQRAFEYYGDDRDEVEQKIHAIEHQLYPEAINRVLSNF
;
A
#
# COMPACT_ATOMS: atom_id res chain seq x y z
N MET A 1 -12.50 13.44 -11.59
CA MET A 1 -12.37 12.19 -10.79
C MET A 1 -10.93 12.14 -10.25
N VAL A 2 -10.76 11.90 -8.98
CA VAL A 2 -9.44 11.78 -8.33
C VAL A 2 -8.68 10.58 -8.92
N LYS A 3 -7.38 10.75 -9.16
CA LYS A 3 -6.52 9.70 -9.72
C LYS A 3 -5.57 9.17 -8.65
N ILE A 4 -5.55 7.86 -8.48
CA ILE A 4 -4.72 7.14 -7.52
C ILE A 4 -3.63 6.38 -8.26
N ALA A 5 -2.40 6.38 -7.75
CA ALA A 5 -1.37 5.43 -8.09
C ALA A 5 -1.26 4.37 -6.98
N VAL A 6 -1.23 3.11 -7.36
CA VAL A 6 -0.96 2.02 -6.41
C VAL A 6 0.43 1.47 -6.65
N PHE A 7 1.21 1.31 -5.57
CA PHE A 7 2.55 0.74 -5.61
C PHE A 7 2.53 -0.65 -5.01
N ALA A 8 3.05 -1.63 -5.72
CA ALA A 8 3.09 -3.02 -5.26
C ALA A 8 4.31 -3.78 -5.79
N SER A 9 4.76 -4.79 -5.04
CA SER A 9 5.93 -5.61 -5.39
C SER A 9 5.62 -7.12 -5.54
N GLY A 10 4.39 -7.57 -5.25
CA GLY A 10 4.07 -9.00 -5.11
C GLY A 10 2.76 -9.43 -5.74
N SER A 11 1.97 -10.19 -4.98
CA SER A 11 0.70 -10.78 -5.44
C SER A 11 -0.37 -9.75 -5.79
N GLY A 12 -0.40 -8.60 -5.12
CA GLY A 12 -1.31 -7.50 -5.40
C GLY A 12 -2.74 -7.69 -4.91
N THR A 13 -2.96 -8.44 -3.84
CA THR A 13 -4.32 -8.63 -3.31
C THR A 13 -4.93 -7.32 -2.79
N ASN A 14 -4.14 -6.47 -2.16
CA ASN A 14 -4.57 -5.12 -1.78
C ASN A 14 -4.80 -4.20 -2.99
N PHE A 15 -4.00 -4.33 -4.05
CA PHE A 15 -4.25 -3.63 -5.32
C PHE A 15 -5.62 -4.01 -5.87
N GLU A 16 -5.95 -5.31 -5.94
CA GLU A 16 -7.24 -5.82 -6.38
C GLU A 16 -8.39 -5.20 -5.59
N ALA A 17 -8.31 -5.26 -4.25
CA ALA A 17 -9.34 -4.69 -3.38
C ALA A 17 -9.55 -3.19 -3.61
N ILE A 18 -8.49 -2.42 -3.87
CA ILE A 18 -8.59 -0.98 -4.15
C ILE A 18 -9.25 -0.74 -5.51
N VAL A 19 -8.85 -1.48 -6.56
CA VAL A 19 -9.41 -1.33 -7.91
C VAL A 19 -10.89 -1.66 -7.92
N GLU A 20 -11.26 -2.83 -7.36
CA GLU A 20 -12.66 -3.26 -7.25
C GLU A 20 -13.52 -2.23 -6.48
N ALA A 21 -12.98 -1.67 -5.40
CA ALA A 21 -13.69 -0.63 -4.64
C ALA A 21 -13.89 0.65 -5.44
N CYS A 22 -12.95 1.01 -6.32
CA CYS A 22 -13.13 2.14 -7.25
C CYS A 22 -14.16 1.82 -8.33
N GLU A 23 -14.12 0.63 -8.93
CA GLU A 23 -15.05 0.20 -9.99
C GLU A 23 -16.49 0.08 -9.47
N ASN A 24 -16.65 -0.39 -8.23
CA ASN A 24 -17.95 -0.51 -7.57
C ASN A 24 -18.46 0.79 -6.94
N GLY A 25 -17.72 1.90 -7.08
CA GLY A 25 -18.12 3.22 -6.57
C GLY A 25 -18.01 3.39 -5.05
N VAL A 26 -17.36 2.45 -4.34
CA VAL A 26 -17.06 2.57 -2.91
C VAL A 26 -16.03 3.67 -2.69
N ILE A 27 -15.04 3.77 -3.57
CA ILE A 27 -14.05 4.86 -3.58
C ILE A 27 -14.38 5.77 -4.77
N ASN A 28 -14.61 7.06 -4.52
CA ASN A 28 -14.85 8.03 -5.58
C ASN A 28 -13.54 8.50 -6.24
N ALA A 29 -12.82 7.54 -6.80
CA ALA A 29 -11.55 7.76 -7.50
C ALA A 29 -11.34 6.69 -8.59
N LYS A 30 -10.28 6.86 -9.38
CA LYS A 30 -9.82 5.87 -10.35
C LYS A 30 -8.38 5.48 -10.02
N VAL A 31 -8.09 4.19 -10.00
CA VAL A 31 -6.71 3.71 -10.07
C VAL A 31 -6.21 3.94 -11.50
N ASP A 32 -5.34 4.94 -11.66
CA ASP A 32 -4.85 5.38 -12.97
C ASP A 32 -3.60 4.61 -13.41
N ILE A 33 -2.79 4.17 -12.45
CA ILE A 33 -1.53 3.45 -12.72
C ILE A 33 -1.11 2.55 -11.56
N LEU A 34 -0.55 1.39 -11.92
CA LEU A 34 0.25 0.54 -11.04
C LEU A 34 1.73 0.87 -11.22
N ILE A 35 2.44 1.12 -10.13
CA ILE A 35 3.90 1.19 -10.08
C ILE A 35 4.41 -0.12 -9.47
N CYS A 36 5.26 -0.85 -10.22
CA CYS A 36 5.79 -2.13 -9.78
C CYS A 36 7.31 -2.19 -9.96
N ASP A 37 8.03 -2.63 -8.92
CA ASP A 37 9.50 -2.73 -8.96
C ASP A 37 10.01 -4.14 -9.32
N ARG A 38 9.09 -5.09 -9.58
CA ARG A 38 9.42 -6.48 -9.88
C ARG A 38 8.75 -6.96 -11.17
N PRO A 39 9.49 -7.10 -12.27
CA PRO A 39 8.99 -7.74 -13.47
C PRO A 39 8.50 -9.16 -13.15
N GLY A 40 7.32 -9.53 -13.67
CA GLY A 40 6.72 -10.83 -13.41
C GLY A 40 5.95 -10.96 -12.08
N ALA A 41 5.84 -9.89 -11.29
CA ALA A 41 4.94 -9.89 -10.12
C ALA A 41 3.49 -10.07 -10.56
N TYR A 42 2.73 -10.90 -9.85
CA TYR A 42 1.35 -11.24 -10.24
C TYR A 42 0.40 -10.04 -10.26
N VAL A 43 0.71 -9.00 -9.50
CA VAL A 43 -0.05 -7.74 -9.53
C VAL A 43 -0.13 -7.13 -10.94
N ILE A 44 0.84 -7.39 -11.82
CA ILE A 44 0.84 -6.91 -13.20
C ILE A 44 -0.30 -7.55 -14.01
N GLU A 45 -0.54 -8.85 -13.82
CA GLU A 45 -1.68 -9.53 -14.44
C GLU A 45 -3.01 -9.02 -13.90
N ARG A 46 -3.09 -8.73 -12.60
CA ARG A 46 -4.27 -8.10 -12.01
C ARG A 46 -4.54 -6.73 -12.65
N ALA A 47 -3.53 -5.89 -12.76
CA ALA A 47 -3.67 -4.58 -13.39
C ALA A 47 -4.17 -4.68 -14.86
N LYS A 48 -3.65 -5.65 -15.60
CA LYS A 48 -4.10 -5.94 -16.97
C LYS A 48 -5.57 -6.35 -17.02
N ASN A 49 -6.02 -7.21 -16.10
CA ASN A 49 -7.42 -7.66 -16.04
C ASN A 49 -8.40 -6.51 -15.77
N HIS A 50 -7.97 -5.49 -15.02
CA HIS A 50 -8.74 -4.28 -14.73
C HIS A 50 -8.47 -3.11 -15.71
N ASN A 51 -7.70 -3.32 -16.78
CA ASN A 51 -7.31 -2.28 -17.74
C ASN A 51 -6.61 -1.08 -17.06
N VAL A 52 -5.81 -1.35 -16.00
CA VAL A 52 -4.99 -0.36 -15.33
C VAL A 52 -3.61 -0.34 -15.95
N ASP A 53 -3.16 0.84 -16.37
CA ASP A 53 -1.80 1.01 -16.89
C ASP A 53 -0.75 0.63 -15.85
N THR A 54 0.37 0.08 -16.33
CA THR A 54 1.44 -0.41 -15.47
C THR A 54 2.77 0.23 -15.84
N PHE A 55 3.48 0.77 -14.85
CA PHE A 55 4.85 1.20 -14.98
C PHE A 55 5.76 0.26 -14.17
N VAL A 56 6.49 -0.59 -14.88
CA VAL A 56 7.42 -1.55 -14.27
C VAL A 56 8.85 -1.03 -14.44
N LEU A 57 9.51 -0.73 -13.32
CA LEU A 57 10.88 -0.24 -13.31
C LEU A 57 11.64 -0.88 -12.15
N THR A 58 12.79 -1.49 -12.44
CA THR A 58 13.67 -2.03 -11.40
C THR A 58 14.81 -1.08 -11.11
N PRO A 59 15.29 -0.97 -9.85
CA PRO A 59 16.45 -0.13 -9.55
C PRO A 59 17.71 -0.49 -10.34
N LYS A 60 17.83 -1.76 -10.77
CA LYS A 60 18.96 -2.21 -11.59
C LYS A 60 19.00 -1.58 -12.99
N GLN A 61 17.88 -1.09 -13.48
CA GLN A 61 17.76 -0.41 -14.78
C GLN A 61 18.12 1.09 -14.70
N CYS A 62 18.32 1.59 -13.49
CA CYS A 62 18.57 3.00 -13.19
C CYS A 62 20.00 3.24 -12.78
N LYS A 63 20.49 4.45 -13.01
CA LYS A 63 21.86 4.86 -12.66
C LYS A 63 22.09 4.96 -11.14
N SER A 64 21.03 5.27 -10.41
CA SER A 64 21.04 5.44 -8.95
C SER A 64 19.62 5.26 -8.37
N LYS A 65 19.52 5.24 -7.03
CA LYS A 65 18.23 5.28 -6.35
C LYS A 65 17.48 6.59 -6.63
N ALA A 66 18.19 7.69 -6.75
CA ALA A 66 17.60 8.98 -7.12
C ALA A 66 17.00 8.93 -8.53
N ASP A 67 17.76 8.46 -9.53
CA ASP A 67 17.27 8.29 -10.90
C ASP A 67 16.05 7.40 -10.98
N TYR A 68 16.01 6.31 -10.18
CA TYR A 68 14.85 5.43 -10.08
C TYR A 68 13.59 6.18 -9.61
N GLU A 69 13.68 6.93 -8.52
CA GLU A 69 12.54 7.67 -7.99
C GLU A 69 12.16 8.90 -8.83
N GLU A 70 13.10 9.56 -9.47
CA GLU A 70 12.85 10.67 -10.40
C GLU A 70 12.02 10.21 -11.60
N GLN A 71 12.32 9.05 -12.18
CA GLN A 71 11.53 8.47 -13.28
C GLN A 71 10.10 8.16 -12.83
N ILE A 72 9.91 7.57 -11.64
CA ILE A 72 8.58 7.34 -11.07
C ILE A 72 7.85 8.67 -10.85
N LEU A 73 8.52 9.66 -10.25
CA LEU A 73 7.93 10.97 -9.99
C LEU A 73 7.44 11.65 -11.28
N GLN A 74 8.22 11.59 -12.35
CA GLN A 74 7.81 12.11 -13.67
C GLN A 74 6.52 11.46 -14.18
N VAL A 75 6.39 10.14 -14.03
CA VAL A 75 5.19 9.39 -14.40
C VAL A 75 3.99 9.85 -13.56
N LEU A 76 4.15 9.94 -12.24
CA LEU A 76 3.08 10.37 -11.33
C LEU A 76 2.58 11.79 -11.65
N GLN A 77 3.51 12.71 -11.89
CA GLN A 77 3.20 14.11 -12.20
C GLN A 77 2.54 14.26 -13.58
N SER A 78 3.06 13.59 -14.62
CA SER A 78 2.49 13.65 -15.97
C SER A 78 1.05 13.11 -16.03
N ARG A 79 0.68 12.22 -15.10
CA ARG A 79 -0.66 11.65 -14.98
C ARG A 79 -1.57 12.43 -14.03
N ASN A 80 -1.06 13.46 -13.36
CA ASN A 80 -1.78 14.23 -12.35
C ASN A 80 -2.30 13.34 -11.21
N ILE A 81 -1.45 12.44 -10.69
CA ILE A 81 -1.79 11.59 -9.55
C ILE A 81 -2.02 12.44 -8.30
N SER A 82 -3.12 12.22 -7.61
CA SER A 82 -3.51 12.97 -6.41
C SER A 82 -3.10 12.24 -5.12
N LEU A 83 -3.15 10.91 -5.11
CA LEU A 83 -2.88 10.07 -3.94
C LEU A 83 -2.04 8.86 -4.36
N ILE A 84 -1.07 8.48 -3.54
CA ILE A 84 -0.27 7.26 -3.68
C ILE A 84 -0.72 6.29 -2.58
N CYS A 85 -0.98 5.02 -2.97
CA CYS A 85 -1.31 3.94 -2.05
C CYS A 85 -0.21 2.86 -2.14
N LEU A 86 0.55 2.68 -1.06
CA LEU A 86 1.54 1.61 -0.96
C LEU A 86 0.84 0.33 -0.52
N ALA A 87 0.78 -0.66 -1.40
CA ALA A 87 0.06 -1.92 -1.23
C ALA A 87 1.03 -3.11 -1.31
N GLY A 88 1.87 -3.26 -0.31
CA GLY A 88 2.94 -4.26 -0.32
C GLY A 88 4.11 -3.87 -1.23
N TYR A 89 4.46 -2.59 -1.26
CA TYR A 89 5.63 -2.08 -1.96
C TYR A 89 6.86 -2.22 -1.07
N MET A 90 7.85 -3.02 -1.52
CA MET A 90 9.00 -3.43 -0.71
C MET A 90 10.18 -2.46 -0.78
N ARG A 91 9.93 -1.18 -1.08
CA ARG A 91 10.98 -0.15 -1.13
C ARG A 91 10.63 1.05 -0.28
N ILE A 92 11.67 1.60 0.34
CA ILE A 92 11.54 2.82 1.13
C ILE A 92 11.44 4.01 0.18
N ILE A 93 10.41 4.80 0.32
CA ILE A 93 10.20 6.07 -0.38
C ILE A 93 11.20 7.09 0.17
N THR A 94 11.91 7.80 -0.72
CA THR A 94 12.83 8.87 -0.33
C THR A 94 12.19 10.25 -0.44
N PRO A 95 12.86 11.33 0.02
CA PRO A 95 12.36 12.68 -0.14
C PRO A 95 11.98 13.08 -1.58
N ILE A 96 12.53 12.41 -2.59
CA ILE A 96 12.24 12.70 -4.01
C ILE A 96 10.75 12.52 -4.33
N ILE A 97 10.16 11.40 -3.91
CA ILE A 97 8.71 11.18 -4.05
C ILE A 97 7.95 11.76 -2.85
N PHE A 98 8.52 11.66 -1.63
CA PHE A 98 7.84 12.06 -0.41
C PHE A 98 7.47 13.55 -0.38
N GLU A 99 8.43 14.45 -0.67
CA GLU A 99 8.18 15.89 -0.54
C GLU A 99 7.08 16.40 -1.47
N PRO A 100 7.06 16.06 -2.80
CA PRO A 100 5.96 16.46 -3.67
C PRO A 100 4.60 15.85 -3.29
N TYR A 101 4.59 14.71 -2.60
CA TYR A 101 3.38 13.97 -2.20
C TYR A 101 3.17 13.92 -0.68
N LYS A 102 3.77 14.86 0.05
CA LYS A 102 3.61 14.96 1.51
C LYS A 102 2.12 14.98 1.89
N ASN A 103 1.73 14.19 2.88
CA ASN A 103 0.35 13.96 3.31
C ASN A 103 -0.57 13.39 2.20
N ARG A 104 0.01 12.77 1.17
CA ARG A 104 -0.70 12.13 0.05
C ARG A 104 -0.12 10.76 -0.29
N ILE A 105 0.55 10.11 0.65
CA ILE A 105 1.04 8.74 0.51
C ILE A 105 0.52 7.94 1.68
N LEU A 106 -0.34 6.97 1.40
CA LEU A 106 -0.85 6.01 2.37
C LEU A 106 -0.07 4.70 2.31
N ASN A 107 0.12 4.09 3.45
CA ASN A 107 0.64 2.72 3.56
C ASN A 107 -0.32 1.88 4.39
N ILE A 108 -0.37 0.58 4.07
CA ILE A 108 -1.04 -0.43 4.89
C ILE A 108 0.02 -1.31 5.54
N HIS A 109 -0.09 -1.51 6.84
CA HIS A 109 0.85 -2.29 7.64
C HIS A 109 0.11 -3.38 8.42
N PRO A 110 0.55 -4.66 8.36
CA PRO A 110 -0.17 -5.80 8.91
C PRO A 110 0.07 -5.99 10.43
N ALA A 111 0.10 -4.88 11.18
CA ALA A 111 0.17 -4.87 12.63
C ALA A 111 -0.50 -3.62 13.20
N LEU A 112 -0.72 -3.61 14.52
CA LEU A 112 -1.22 -2.44 15.26
C LEU A 112 -0.07 -1.51 15.61
N LEU A 113 0.21 -0.55 14.73
CA LEU A 113 1.23 0.48 15.00
C LEU A 113 0.90 1.26 16.29
N PRO A 114 1.89 1.63 17.09
CA PRO A 114 3.34 1.66 16.81
C PRO A 114 4.09 0.34 17.08
N SER A 115 3.41 -0.74 17.40
CA SER A 115 4.02 -2.05 17.64
C SER A 115 4.38 -2.76 16.33
N PHE A 116 5.39 -3.60 16.35
CA PHE A 116 5.79 -4.51 15.27
C PHE A 116 6.00 -3.81 13.93
N LYS A 117 6.77 -2.72 13.92
CA LYS A 117 7.22 -2.01 12.72
C LYS A 117 8.15 -2.88 11.88
N GLY A 118 8.20 -2.59 10.56
CA GLY A 118 9.11 -3.26 9.63
C GLY A 118 8.46 -4.38 8.82
N ALA A 119 9.28 -5.14 8.11
CA ALA A 119 8.83 -6.07 7.07
C ALA A 119 8.16 -7.35 7.59
N HIS A 120 8.25 -7.65 8.89
CA HIS A 120 7.85 -8.92 9.49
C HIS A 120 6.74 -8.77 10.54
N GLY A 121 5.88 -7.74 10.41
CA GLY A 121 4.89 -7.39 11.43
C GLY A 121 4.00 -8.55 11.89
N ILE A 122 3.56 -9.43 10.97
CA ILE A 122 2.74 -10.62 11.32
C ILE A 122 3.57 -11.61 12.13
N ASP A 123 4.77 -11.96 11.64
CA ASP A 123 5.64 -12.94 12.29
C ASP A 123 6.11 -12.45 13.66
N ASP A 124 6.47 -11.19 13.75
CA ASP A 124 6.92 -10.57 15.00
C ASP A 124 5.79 -10.55 16.05
N ALA A 125 4.58 -10.18 15.66
CA ALA A 125 3.40 -10.20 16.54
C ALA A 125 3.04 -11.62 16.98
N PHE A 126 3.04 -12.57 16.06
CA PHE A 126 2.73 -13.97 16.35
C PHE A 126 3.79 -14.60 17.29
N ASN A 127 5.07 -14.43 17.00
CA ASN A 127 6.18 -14.95 17.80
C ASN A 127 6.26 -14.28 19.18
N PHE A 128 5.87 -13.01 19.30
CA PHE A 128 5.76 -12.33 20.59
C PHE A 128 4.63 -12.94 21.46
N GLY A 129 3.63 -13.56 20.84
CA GLY A 129 2.52 -14.19 21.52
C GLY A 129 1.38 -13.25 21.91
N VAL A 130 1.20 -12.13 21.18
CA VAL A 130 0.06 -11.23 21.40
C VAL A 130 -1.26 -11.97 21.17
N LYS A 131 -2.33 -11.51 21.79
CA LYS A 131 -3.67 -12.05 21.61
C LYS A 131 -4.59 -11.12 20.83
N VAL A 132 -4.12 -9.90 20.55
CA VAL A 132 -4.80 -8.91 19.72
C VAL A 132 -3.91 -8.58 18.55
N PHE A 133 -4.36 -8.95 17.36
CA PHE A 133 -3.74 -8.65 16.08
C PHE A 133 -4.50 -7.56 15.36
N GLY A 134 -3.94 -7.02 14.29
CA GLY A 134 -4.67 -6.07 13.48
C GLY A 134 -3.86 -5.47 12.37
N VAL A 135 -4.45 -4.46 11.75
CA VAL A 135 -3.95 -3.77 10.57
C VAL A 135 -4.01 -2.26 10.82
N THR A 136 -3.03 -1.56 10.32
CA THR A 136 -2.95 -0.09 10.38
C THR A 136 -2.85 0.48 8.96
N VAL A 137 -3.69 1.46 8.64
CA VAL A 137 -3.50 2.36 7.50
C VAL A 137 -3.03 3.70 8.02
N HIS A 138 -1.93 4.21 7.48
CA HIS A 138 -1.32 5.45 7.94
C HIS A 138 -0.73 6.26 6.78
N PHE A 139 -0.63 7.56 6.94
CA PHE A 139 0.26 8.36 6.10
C PHE A 139 1.71 8.00 6.43
N ILE A 140 2.57 7.92 5.43
CA ILE A 140 3.99 7.74 5.70
C ILE A 140 4.64 9.07 6.12
N ASP A 141 5.72 8.95 6.86
CA ASP A 141 6.77 9.95 7.00
C ASP A 141 8.11 9.34 6.55
N LEU A 142 9.23 9.98 6.84
CA LEU A 142 10.55 9.46 6.46
C LEU A 142 11.10 8.41 7.43
N SER A 143 10.35 8.05 8.48
CA SER A 143 10.68 6.94 9.37
C SER A 143 9.99 5.64 8.93
N ILE A 144 10.52 4.50 9.35
CA ILE A 144 9.90 3.20 9.05
C ILE A 144 8.58 3.07 9.81
N ASP A 145 7.50 2.83 9.07
CA ASP A 145 6.13 2.69 9.59
C ASP A 145 5.77 3.79 10.61
N GLY A 146 6.19 5.00 10.29
CA GLY A 146 5.84 6.23 11.00
C GLY A 146 4.77 7.01 10.26
N GLY A 147 4.46 8.19 10.81
CA GLY A 147 3.44 9.07 10.26
C GLY A 147 2.07 8.88 10.91
N THR A 148 1.11 9.69 10.45
CA THR A 148 -0.20 9.78 11.09
C THR A 148 -1.08 8.58 10.77
N ILE A 149 -1.56 7.90 11.79
CA ILE A 149 -2.52 6.79 11.65
C ILE A 149 -3.86 7.36 11.16
N VAL A 150 -4.40 6.73 10.12
CA VAL A 150 -5.71 7.07 9.52
C VAL A 150 -6.79 6.15 10.07
N MET A 151 -6.55 4.84 10.04
CA MET A 151 -7.48 3.82 10.54
C MET A 151 -6.72 2.60 11.05
N GLN A 152 -7.31 1.93 12.04
CA GLN A 152 -6.85 0.64 12.54
C GLN A 152 -8.04 -0.29 12.73
N ARG A 153 -7.81 -1.59 12.54
CA ARG A 153 -8.79 -2.63 12.87
C ARG A 153 -8.09 -3.80 13.53
N ALA A 154 -8.62 -4.24 14.65
CA ALA A 154 -8.07 -5.31 15.46
C ALA A 154 -8.99 -6.53 15.49
N PHE A 155 -8.44 -7.69 15.81
CA PHE A 155 -9.16 -8.91 16.14
C PHE A 155 -8.44 -9.70 17.22
N GLU A 156 -9.17 -10.49 17.99
CA GLU A 156 -8.61 -11.39 18.97
C GLU A 156 -8.33 -12.76 18.34
N TYR A 157 -7.20 -13.36 18.73
CA TYR A 157 -6.83 -14.70 18.33
C TYR A 157 -6.09 -15.42 19.45
N TYR A 158 -6.59 -16.58 19.83
CA TYR A 158 -6.06 -17.41 20.93
C TYR A 158 -5.53 -18.76 20.45
N GLY A 159 -5.52 -19.02 19.14
CA GLY A 159 -4.96 -20.21 18.52
C GLY A 159 -3.43 -20.17 18.42
N ASP A 160 -2.88 -21.14 17.74
CA ASP A 160 -1.45 -21.36 17.50
C ASP A 160 -1.10 -21.53 16.01
N ASP A 161 -2.04 -21.22 15.12
CA ASP A 161 -1.85 -21.28 13.67
C ASP A 161 -1.53 -19.90 13.12
N ARG A 162 -0.27 -19.71 12.71
CA ARG A 162 0.24 -18.46 12.11
C ARG A 162 -0.45 -18.14 10.78
N ASP A 163 -0.76 -19.17 9.98
CA ASP A 163 -1.36 -18.98 8.66
C ASP A 163 -2.82 -18.51 8.78
N GLU A 164 -3.53 -18.95 9.84
CA GLU A 164 -4.86 -18.45 10.14
C GLU A 164 -4.83 -16.97 10.51
N VAL A 165 -3.82 -16.51 11.27
CA VAL A 165 -3.63 -15.10 11.58
C VAL A 165 -3.37 -14.30 10.31
N GLU A 166 -2.50 -14.76 9.42
CA GLU A 166 -2.21 -14.09 8.15
C GLU A 166 -3.45 -13.95 7.27
N GLN A 167 -4.25 -15.01 7.14
CA GLN A 167 -5.51 -14.98 6.38
C GLN A 167 -6.50 -13.94 6.94
N LYS A 168 -6.65 -13.87 8.27
CA LYS A 168 -7.50 -12.87 8.93
C LYS A 168 -6.99 -11.45 8.71
N ILE A 169 -5.68 -11.24 8.79
CA ILE A 169 -5.05 -9.95 8.50
C ILE A 169 -5.35 -9.52 7.07
N HIS A 170 -5.12 -10.38 6.08
CA HIS A 170 -5.40 -10.06 4.68
C HIS A 170 -6.90 -9.78 4.43
N ALA A 171 -7.79 -10.52 5.06
CA ALA A 171 -9.23 -10.23 4.96
C ALA A 171 -9.59 -8.84 5.51
N ILE A 172 -8.94 -8.42 6.60
CA ILE A 172 -9.11 -7.09 7.17
C ILE A 172 -8.48 -6.02 6.27
N GLU A 173 -7.29 -6.25 5.73
CA GLU A 173 -6.62 -5.32 4.81
C GLU A 173 -7.51 -4.96 3.62
N HIS A 174 -8.11 -5.96 2.97
CA HIS A 174 -8.96 -5.79 1.80
C HIS A 174 -10.22 -4.95 2.08
N GLN A 175 -10.66 -4.87 3.32
CA GLN A 175 -11.78 -4.01 3.73
C GLN A 175 -11.29 -2.64 4.21
N LEU A 176 -10.29 -2.63 5.08
CA LEU A 176 -9.83 -1.43 5.77
C LEU A 176 -9.16 -0.44 4.82
N TYR A 177 -8.38 -0.94 3.83
CA TYR A 177 -7.65 -0.04 2.95
C TYR A 177 -8.57 0.77 2.05
N PRO A 178 -9.56 0.18 1.35
CA PRO A 178 -10.57 0.96 0.63
C PRO A 178 -11.32 1.97 1.51
N GLU A 179 -11.72 1.59 2.73
CA GLU A 179 -12.39 2.49 3.67
C GLU A 179 -11.51 3.69 4.04
N ALA A 180 -10.22 3.42 4.35
CA ALA A 180 -9.27 4.47 4.70
C ALA A 180 -9.00 5.42 3.53
N ILE A 181 -8.86 4.90 2.31
CA ILE A 181 -8.69 5.71 1.09
C ILE A 181 -9.91 6.61 0.90
N ASN A 182 -11.12 6.06 0.98
CA ASN A 182 -12.34 6.85 0.82
C ASN A 182 -12.46 7.94 1.89
N ARG A 183 -12.13 7.63 3.14
CA ARG A 183 -12.08 8.60 4.25
C ARG A 183 -11.10 9.73 3.98
N VAL A 184 -9.92 9.43 3.47
CA VAL A 184 -8.90 10.43 3.13
C VAL A 184 -9.38 11.31 1.98
N LEU A 185 -9.92 10.72 0.92
CA LEU A 185 -10.39 11.45 -0.25
C LEU A 185 -11.61 12.35 0.04
N SER A 186 -12.40 12.05 1.05
CA SER A 186 -13.52 12.91 1.47
C SER A 186 -13.05 14.25 2.09
N ASN A 187 -11.75 14.39 2.35
CA ASN A 187 -11.12 15.60 2.89
C ASN A 187 -10.21 16.33 1.86
N PHE A 188 -10.22 15.89 0.59
CA PHE A 188 -9.46 16.52 -0.51
C PHE A 188 -10.22 17.67 -1.16
#